data_cc87dc327c37bf5346a00fbcee4eaf13
#
_entry.id   cc87dc327c37bf5346a00fbcee4eaf13
#
_cell.length_a   1.000
_cell.length_b   1.000
_cell.length_c   1.000
_cell.angle_alpha   90.00
_cell.angle_beta   90.00
_cell.angle_gamma   90.00
#
_symmetry.space_group_name_H-M   'P 1'
#
loop_
_entity.id
_entity.type
_entity.pdbx_description
1 polymer ?
#
loop_
_entity_poly.entity_id
_entity_poly.type
_entity_poly.pdbx_seq_one_letter_code
_entity_poly.pdbx_strand_id
1 'polypeptide(L)'
;RYTTEQIENVIEQYIHPILIKNRGEKKNKTFLYERELFPISLIDKFSDAFRLLFKKQYMITVMLIGFLVDIFFMITTENLLQFSSHVNVYSILGLLVFMLGSSLFHELGHASACKYYGIKHGGIGFGLYLNIPVLYTDVTEVWQLKRSQRCVVNLAGVYFQSYCLLGLLVAFFL
;
A
#
# COMPACT_ATOMS: atom_id res chain seq x y z
N ARG A 1 -20.57 4.21 -38.87
CA ARG A 1 -20.81 4.99 -37.63
C ARG A 1 -22.12 4.52 -37.04
N TYR A 2 -22.11 4.02 -35.81
CA TYR A 2 -23.32 3.65 -35.12
C TYR A 2 -24.10 4.90 -34.69
N THR A 3 -25.41 4.86 -34.76
CA THR A 3 -26.26 5.95 -34.26
C THR A 3 -26.34 5.90 -32.74
N THR A 4 -26.65 7.03 -32.11
CA THR A 4 -26.78 7.14 -30.64
C THR A 4 -27.80 6.11 -30.09
N GLU A 5 -28.90 5.93 -30.82
CA GLU A 5 -29.98 4.98 -30.50
C GLU A 5 -29.50 3.50 -30.58
N GLN A 6 -28.62 3.16 -31.51
CA GLN A 6 -28.02 1.82 -31.59
C GLN A 6 -27.07 1.54 -30.42
N ILE A 7 -26.35 2.56 -29.99
CA ILE A 7 -25.43 2.47 -28.83
C ILE A 7 -26.24 2.31 -27.53
N GLU A 8 -27.29 3.09 -27.35
CA GLU A 8 -28.20 2.98 -26.18
C GLU A 8 -28.85 1.60 -26.09
N ASN A 9 -29.36 1.07 -27.20
CA ASN A 9 -29.94 -0.27 -27.27
C ASN A 9 -28.93 -1.36 -26.87
N VAL A 10 -27.69 -1.26 -27.33
CA VAL A 10 -26.62 -2.22 -26.95
C VAL A 10 -26.29 -2.10 -25.47
N ILE A 11 -26.25 -0.88 -24.93
CA ILE A 11 -26.00 -0.66 -23.49
C ILE A 11 -27.13 -1.27 -22.64
N GLU A 12 -28.38 -1.02 -22.97
CA GLU A 12 -29.52 -1.57 -22.23
C GLU A 12 -29.63 -3.10 -22.37
N GLN A 13 -29.44 -3.64 -23.56
CA GLN A 13 -29.66 -5.05 -23.82
C GLN A 13 -28.52 -5.94 -23.31
N TYR A 14 -27.28 -5.50 -23.38
CA TYR A 14 -26.11 -6.33 -23.08
C TYR A 14 -25.32 -5.86 -21.85
N ILE A 15 -25.17 -4.56 -21.63
CA ILE A 15 -24.33 -4.03 -20.55
C ILE A 15 -25.09 -3.89 -19.25
N HIS A 16 -26.30 -3.35 -19.30
CA HIS A 16 -27.12 -3.12 -18.12
C HIS A 16 -27.45 -4.41 -17.33
N PRO A 17 -27.85 -5.53 -17.95
CA PRO A 17 -28.07 -6.80 -17.26
C PRO A 17 -26.82 -7.37 -16.60
N ILE A 18 -25.64 -7.20 -17.23
CA ILE A 18 -24.35 -7.64 -16.69
C ILE A 18 -23.98 -6.82 -15.46
N LEU A 19 -24.19 -5.51 -15.51
CA LEU A 19 -23.93 -4.61 -14.38
C LEU A 19 -24.86 -4.88 -13.20
N ILE A 20 -26.13 -5.19 -13.45
CA ILE A 20 -27.09 -5.55 -12.40
C ILE A 20 -26.73 -6.90 -11.80
N LYS A 21 -26.39 -7.88 -12.62
CA LYS A 21 -25.98 -9.21 -12.16
C LYS A 21 -24.75 -9.13 -11.27
N ASN A 22 -23.73 -8.36 -11.68
CA ASN A 22 -22.50 -8.16 -10.90
C ASN A 22 -22.73 -7.35 -9.61
N ARG A 23 -23.79 -6.52 -9.52
CA ARG A 23 -24.17 -5.86 -8.27
C ARG A 23 -24.81 -6.81 -7.25
N GLY A 24 -25.45 -7.89 -7.71
CA GLY A 24 -26.08 -8.91 -6.85
C GLY A 24 -25.14 -10.06 -6.47
N GLU A 25 -24.03 -10.26 -7.16
CA GLU A 25 -23.06 -11.27 -6.78
C GLU A 25 -22.34 -10.81 -5.51
N LYS A 26 -22.50 -11.57 -4.42
CA LYS A 26 -21.70 -11.45 -3.21
C LYS A 26 -20.25 -11.35 -3.64
N LYS A 27 -19.56 -10.23 -3.30
CA LYS A 27 -18.09 -10.12 -3.43
C LYS A 27 -17.52 -11.47 -3.01
N ASN A 28 -16.85 -12.17 -3.92
CA ASN A 28 -16.12 -13.37 -3.55
C ASN A 28 -15.22 -12.96 -2.39
N LYS A 29 -15.46 -13.54 -1.22
CA LYS A 29 -14.70 -13.21 -0.02
C LYS A 29 -13.26 -13.62 -0.26
N THR A 30 -12.42 -12.65 -0.56
CA THR A 30 -10.97 -12.85 -0.73
C THR A 30 -10.33 -13.26 0.59
N PHE A 31 -10.92 -12.81 1.69
CA PHE A 31 -10.45 -13.10 3.05
C PHE A 31 -11.40 -14.08 3.75
N LEU A 32 -10.84 -14.99 4.52
CA LEU A 32 -11.58 -15.88 5.44
C LEU A 32 -12.22 -15.07 6.57
N TYR A 33 -11.53 -14.04 7.02
CA TYR A 33 -11.98 -13.07 8.00
C TYR A 33 -11.49 -11.69 7.58
N GLU A 34 -12.32 -10.66 7.72
CA GLU A 34 -11.94 -9.28 7.47
C GLU A 34 -12.59 -8.35 8.51
N ARG A 35 -11.83 -7.40 8.99
CA ARG A 35 -12.28 -6.35 9.90
C ARG A 35 -11.56 -5.04 9.60
N GLU A 36 -12.31 -3.96 9.48
CA GLU A 36 -11.74 -2.63 9.41
C GLU A 36 -11.15 -2.25 10.78
N LEU A 37 -9.86 -1.87 10.79
CA LEU A 37 -9.15 -1.41 11.99
C LEU A 37 -9.19 0.11 12.09
N PHE A 38 -8.90 0.80 10.99
CA PHE A 38 -8.86 2.25 10.93
C PHE A 38 -9.84 2.74 9.86
N PRO A 39 -10.83 3.57 10.25
CA PRO A 39 -11.83 4.05 9.31
C PRO A 39 -11.22 5.03 8.30
N ILE A 40 -11.85 5.10 7.13
CA ILE A 40 -11.43 5.94 6.02
C ILE A 40 -11.25 7.42 6.44
N SER A 41 -12.09 7.93 7.36
CA SER A 41 -12.03 9.32 7.83
C SER A 41 -10.72 9.68 8.55
N LEU A 42 -10.12 8.69 9.23
CA LEU A 42 -8.82 8.84 9.88
C LEU A 42 -7.69 8.75 8.86
N ILE A 43 -7.74 7.71 8.01
CA ILE A 43 -6.70 7.46 7.00
C ILE A 43 -6.66 8.58 5.98
N ASP A 44 -7.79 9.15 5.61
CA ASP A 44 -7.89 10.25 4.65
C ASP A 44 -7.11 11.50 5.08
N LYS A 45 -7.12 11.82 6.38
CA LYS A 45 -6.34 12.95 6.94
C LYS A 45 -4.83 12.72 6.81
N PHE A 46 -4.36 11.52 7.17
CA PHE A 46 -2.94 11.17 7.03
C PHE A 46 -2.52 11.08 5.56
N SER A 47 -3.34 10.45 4.74
CA SER A 47 -3.08 10.33 3.31
C SER A 47 -2.98 11.67 2.61
N ASP A 48 -3.79 12.65 3.02
CA ASP A 48 -3.74 14.00 2.48
C ASP A 48 -2.43 14.73 2.85
N ALA A 49 -1.94 14.54 4.08
CA ALA A 49 -0.66 15.10 4.51
C ALA A 49 0.52 14.50 3.72
N PHE A 50 0.48 13.19 3.47
CA PHE A 50 1.58 12.47 2.81
C PHE A 50 1.51 12.46 1.28
N ARG A 51 0.40 12.89 0.66
CA ARG A 51 0.25 12.89 -0.81
C ARG A 51 1.37 13.63 -1.54
N LEU A 52 1.95 14.67 -0.92
CA LEU A 52 3.01 15.47 -1.54
C LEU A 52 4.32 14.70 -1.75
N LEU A 53 4.53 13.60 -1.00
CA LEU A 53 5.69 12.71 -1.14
C LEU A 53 5.69 11.98 -2.50
N PHE A 54 4.53 11.90 -3.18
CA PHE A 54 4.40 11.27 -4.49
C PHE A 54 4.75 12.18 -5.68
N LYS A 55 5.21 13.41 -5.43
CA LYS A 55 5.82 14.22 -6.49
C LYS A 55 7.00 13.45 -7.09
N LYS A 56 7.00 13.27 -8.42
CA LYS A 56 7.96 12.41 -9.14
C LYS A 56 9.42 12.67 -8.74
N GLN A 57 9.83 13.92 -8.66
CA GLN A 57 11.20 14.27 -8.28
C GLN A 57 11.52 13.82 -6.86
N TYR A 58 10.61 14.08 -5.91
CA TYR A 58 10.78 13.72 -4.51
C TYR A 58 10.89 12.19 -4.34
N MET A 59 10.00 11.46 -4.97
CA MET A 59 9.98 9.99 -4.92
C MET A 59 11.28 9.40 -5.47
N ILE A 60 11.76 9.87 -6.63
CA ILE A 60 13.00 9.41 -7.23
C ILE A 60 14.20 9.72 -6.32
N THR A 61 14.27 10.94 -5.76
CA THR A 61 15.36 11.35 -4.87
C THR A 61 15.42 10.48 -3.62
N VAL A 62 14.29 10.25 -2.96
CA VAL A 62 14.23 9.41 -1.75
C VAL A 62 14.60 7.96 -2.06
N MET A 63 14.09 7.39 -3.15
CA MET A 63 14.45 6.03 -3.56
C MET A 63 15.95 5.91 -3.89
N LEU A 64 16.55 6.92 -4.54
CA LEU A 64 17.96 6.93 -4.84
C LEU A 64 18.82 7.04 -3.57
N ILE A 65 18.47 7.95 -2.66
CA ILE A 65 19.16 8.10 -1.37
C ILE A 65 19.04 6.80 -0.57
N GLY A 66 17.85 6.22 -0.47
CA GLY A 66 17.63 4.94 0.21
C GLY A 66 18.53 3.85 -0.35
N PHE A 67 18.56 3.68 -1.65
CA PHE A 67 19.39 2.69 -2.33
C PHE A 67 20.91 2.91 -2.06
N LEU A 68 21.38 4.16 -2.07
CA LEU A 68 22.77 4.47 -1.77
C LEU A 68 23.14 4.18 -0.30
N VAL A 69 22.21 4.49 0.63
CA VAL A 69 22.40 4.19 2.07
C VAL A 69 22.38 2.69 2.31
N ASP A 70 21.52 1.93 1.65
CA ASP A 70 21.49 0.46 1.74
C ASP A 70 22.81 -0.15 1.24
N ILE A 71 23.33 0.32 0.09
CA ILE A 71 24.62 -0.12 -0.41
C ILE A 71 25.74 0.24 0.57
N PHE A 72 25.77 1.47 1.08
CA PHE A 72 26.74 1.90 2.06
C PHE A 72 26.71 1.02 3.31
N PHE A 73 25.52 0.73 3.84
CA PHE A 73 25.33 -0.17 4.97
C PHE A 73 25.87 -1.57 4.69
N MET A 74 25.55 -2.14 3.52
CA MET A 74 26.03 -3.48 3.11
C MET A 74 27.56 -3.57 3.00
N ILE A 75 28.21 -2.49 2.57
CA ILE A 75 29.68 -2.46 2.42
C ILE A 75 30.38 -2.23 3.76
N THR A 76 29.80 -1.39 4.63
CA THR A 76 30.46 -0.97 5.88
C THR A 76 30.19 -1.89 7.05
N THR A 77 29.12 -2.69 7.01
CA THR A 77 28.77 -3.58 8.11
C THR A 77 29.35 -4.96 7.89
N GLU A 78 30.41 -5.27 8.63
CA GLU A 78 30.97 -6.60 8.68
C GLU A 78 30.04 -7.53 9.49
N ASN A 79 29.96 -8.81 9.07
CA ASN A 79 29.23 -9.84 9.81
C ASN A 79 27.70 -9.65 9.95
N LEU A 80 27.04 -9.10 8.91
CA LEU A 80 25.57 -8.93 8.86
C LEU A 80 24.77 -10.18 9.26
N LEU A 81 25.33 -11.37 9.06
CA LEU A 81 24.68 -12.66 9.34
C LEU A 81 25.05 -13.22 10.72
N GLN A 82 25.82 -12.52 11.54
CA GLN A 82 26.05 -12.96 12.90
C GLN A 82 24.82 -12.72 13.77
N PHE A 83 24.06 -13.79 13.99
CA PHE A 83 23.03 -13.79 15.01
C PHE A 83 23.68 -13.56 16.37
N SER A 84 23.37 -12.43 17.00
CA SER A 84 23.81 -12.20 18.38
C SER A 84 23.20 -13.26 19.30
N SER A 85 24.05 -13.88 20.11
CA SER A 85 23.63 -14.80 21.16
C SER A 85 22.77 -14.13 22.25
N HIS A 86 22.55 -12.83 22.15
CA HIS A 86 21.83 -12.00 23.13
C HIS A 86 20.43 -11.59 22.66
N VAL A 87 19.75 -12.37 21.84
CA VAL A 87 18.35 -12.14 21.51
C VAL A 87 17.52 -12.33 22.78
N ASN A 88 16.96 -11.25 23.29
CA ASN A 88 16.08 -11.27 24.47
C ASN A 88 14.63 -10.98 24.08
N VAL A 89 13.69 -11.21 25.01
CA VAL A 89 12.26 -10.98 24.79
C VAL A 89 11.96 -9.54 24.38
N TYR A 90 12.67 -8.55 24.90
CA TYR A 90 12.46 -7.15 24.55
C TYR A 90 12.85 -6.84 23.09
N SER A 91 13.92 -7.48 22.60
CA SER A 91 14.32 -7.36 21.18
C SER A 91 13.27 -7.95 20.25
N ILE A 92 12.70 -9.10 20.63
CA ILE A 92 11.63 -9.74 19.85
C ILE A 92 10.36 -8.88 19.85
N LEU A 93 9.96 -8.36 21.01
CA LEU A 93 8.80 -7.47 21.12
C LEU A 93 9.02 -6.17 20.31
N GLY A 94 10.21 -5.58 20.41
CA GLY A 94 10.56 -4.39 19.63
C GLY A 94 10.46 -4.65 18.12
N LEU A 95 10.98 -5.80 17.66
CA LEU A 95 10.88 -6.20 16.26
C LEU A 95 9.43 -6.38 15.81
N LEU A 96 8.59 -7.03 16.62
CA LEU A 96 7.17 -7.21 16.31
C LEU A 96 6.43 -5.89 16.21
N VAL A 97 6.65 -4.96 17.16
CA VAL A 97 6.07 -3.62 17.13
C VAL A 97 6.53 -2.86 15.88
N PHE A 98 7.82 -2.94 15.54
CA PHE A 98 8.36 -2.32 14.34
C PHE A 98 7.74 -2.90 13.07
N MET A 99 7.62 -4.23 12.96
CA MET A 99 6.99 -4.91 11.82
C MET A 99 5.53 -4.48 11.65
N LEU A 100 4.75 -4.41 12.73
CA LEU A 100 3.36 -3.95 12.68
C LEU A 100 3.27 -2.48 12.27
N GLY A 101 4.09 -1.62 12.84
CA GLY A 101 4.17 -0.20 12.48
C GLY A 101 4.55 0.01 11.01
N SER A 102 5.57 -0.70 10.54
CA SER A 102 6.02 -0.67 9.14
C SER A 102 4.92 -1.17 8.18
N SER A 103 4.17 -2.21 8.58
CA SER A 103 3.05 -2.72 7.78
C SER A 103 1.90 -1.72 7.71
N LEU A 104 1.55 -1.05 8.81
CA LEU A 104 0.56 0.03 8.80
C LEU A 104 1.00 1.20 7.91
N PHE A 105 2.28 1.54 7.96
CA PHE A 105 2.85 2.61 7.15
C PHE A 105 2.87 2.23 5.66
N HIS A 106 3.06 0.96 5.33
CA HIS A 106 2.91 0.41 3.98
C HIS A 106 1.51 0.66 3.43
N GLU A 107 0.47 0.30 4.19
CA GLU A 107 -0.93 0.51 3.79
C GLU A 107 -1.26 2.00 3.63
N LEU A 108 -0.74 2.84 4.51
CA LEU A 108 -0.87 4.29 4.40
C LEU A 108 -0.22 4.83 3.12
N GLY A 109 0.86 4.20 2.66
CA GLY A 109 1.50 4.52 1.37
C GLY A 109 0.53 4.35 0.20
N HIS A 110 -0.18 3.22 0.13
CA HIS A 110 -1.18 2.97 -0.90
C HIS A 110 -2.32 4.00 -0.88
N ALA A 111 -2.86 4.29 0.30
CA ALA A 111 -3.89 5.31 0.48
C ALA A 111 -3.41 6.70 0.03
N SER A 112 -2.18 7.09 0.41
CA SER A 112 -1.59 8.39 0.05
C SER A 112 -1.34 8.53 -1.45
N ALA A 113 -0.94 7.46 -2.12
CA ALA A 113 -0.79 7.44 -3.58
C ALA A 113 -2.15 7.58 -4.30
N CYS A 114 -3.19 6.90 -3.80
CA CYS A 114 -4.56 7.08 -4.31
C CYS A 114 -5.00 8.53 -4.19
N LYS A 115 -4.77 9.14 -3.02
CA LYS A 115 -5.08 10.55 -2.77
C LYS A 115 -4.32 11.50 -3.71
N TYR A 116 -3.04 11.21 -3.96
CA TYR A 116 -2.22 12.00 -4.91
C TYR A 116 -2.79 11.98 -6.33
N TYR A 117 -3.29 10.84 -6.78
CA TYR A 117 -3.91 10.70 -8.11
C TYR A 117 -5.41 11.05 -8.15
N GLY A 118 -5.99 11.48 -7.04
CA GLY A 118 -7.39 11.93 -6.98
C GLY A 118 -8.42 10.80 -7.06
N ILE A 119 -8.04 9.56 -6.73
CA ILE A 119 -8.95 8.41 -6.64
C ILE A 119 -9.26 8.07 -5.17
N LYS A 120 -10.38 7.40 -4.96
CA LYS A 120 -10.80 6.97 -3.63
C LYS A 120 -9.99 5.77 -3.16
N HIS A 121 -9.80 5.67 -1.86
CA HIS A 121 -9.25 4.51 -1.16
C HIS A 121 -10.18 4.12 0.00
N GLY A 122 -10.04 2.91 0.53
CA GLY A 122 -10.71 2.46 1.75
C GLY A 122 -9.96 2.86 3.03
N GLY A 123 -10.49 2.41 4.16
CA GLY A 123 -9.75 2.39 5.41
C GLY A 123 -8.67 1.30 5.42
N ILE A 124 -7.92 1.21 6.52
CA ILE A 124 -6.98 0.10 6.71
C ILE A 124 -7.70 -1.00 7.49
N GLY A 125 -7.75 -2.18 6.89
CA GLY A 125 -8.34 -3.37 7.47
C GLY A 125 -7.30 -4.44 7.83
N PHE A 126 -7.73 -5.38 8.64
CA PHE A 126 -7.04 -6.63 8.94
C PHE A 126 -7.83 -7.78 8.32
N GLY A 127 -7.13 -8.69 7.68
CA GLY A 127 -7.74 -9.86 7.08
C GLY A 127 -6.89 -11.11 7.25
N LEU A 128 -7.54 -12.28 7.14
CA LEU A 128 -6.87 -13.57 7.03
C LEU A 128 -6.93 -14.01 5.56
N TYR A 129 -5.81 -13.93 4.88
CA TYR A 129 -5.64 -14.41 3.52
C TYR A 129 -4.90 -15.76 3.55
N LEU A 130 -5.56 -16.84 3.14
CA LEU A 130 -4.99 -18.21 3.22
C LEU A 130 -4.35 -18.54 4.59
N ASN A 131 -5.03 -18.16 5.69
CA ASN A 131 -4.55 -18.30 7.08
C ASN A 131 -3.35 -17.41 7.46
N ILE A 132 -2.90 -16.52 6.59
CA ILE A 132 -1.87 -15.52 6.88
C ILE A 132 -2.54 -14.23 7.31
N PRO A 133 -2.20 -13.66 8.49
CA PRO A 133 -2.69 -12.35 8.89
C PRO A 133 -2.06 -11.26 8.02
N VAL A 134 -2.90 -10.41 7.43
CA VAL A 134 -2.45 -9.31 6.57
C VAL A 134 -3.20 -8.04 6.92
N LEU A 135 -2.53 -6.91 6.83
CA LEU A 135 -3.18 -5.61 6.73
C LEU A 135 -3.48 -5.34 5.25
N TYR A 136 -4.52 -4.59 5.00
CA TYR A 136 -4.88 -4.23 3.63
C TYR A 136 -5.58 -2.88 3.56
N THR A 137 -5.40 -2.20 2.44
CA THR A 137 -6.16 -1.00 2.06
C THR A 137 -6.91 -1.28 0.76
N ASP A 138 -8.20 -0.98 0.71
CA ASP A 138 -8.96 -1.11 -0.53
C ASP A 138 -8.56 0.00 -1.50
N VAL A 139 -7.88 -0.39 -2.55
CA VAL A 139 -7.44 0.48 -3.66
C VAL A 139 -8.09 0.07 -4.99
N THR A 140 -9.28 -0.50 -4.95
CA THR A 140 -9.98 -1.02 -6.14
C THR A 140 -10.14 0.03 -7.24
N GLU A 141 -10.30 1.30 -6.87
CA GLU A 141 -10.40 2.44 -7.81
C GLU A 141 -9.15 2.67 -8.67
N VAL A 142 -8.03 2.03 -8.34
CA VAL A 142 -6.76 2.14 -9.09
C VAL A 142 -6.91 1.75 -10.57
N TRP A 143 -7.90 0.92 -10.91
CA TRP A 143 -8.17 0.52 -12.29
C TRP A 143 -8.58 1.66 -13.20
N GLN A 144 -9.03 2.78 -12.66
CA GLN A 144 -9.36 4.01 -13.42
C GLN A 144 -8.10 4.76 -13.87
N LEU A 145 -6.94 4.48 -13.29
CA LEU A 145 -5.69 5.16 -13.57
C LEU A 145 -4.97 4.59 -14.80
N LYS A 146 -4.10 5.42 -15.39
CA LYS A 146 -3.16 4.97 -16.43
C LYS A 146 -2.19 3.94 -15.87
N ARG A 147 -1.67 3.05 -16.73
CA ARG A 147 -0.76 1.96 -16.33
C ARG A 147 0.42 2.44 -15.46
N SER A 148 1.07 3.54 -15.83
CA SER A 148 2.20 4.09 -15.06
C SER A 148 1.80 4.58 -13.66
N GLN A 149 0.62 5.18 -13.52
CA GLN A 149 0.09 5.63 -12.24
C GLN A 149 -0.29 4.44 -11.34
N ARG A 150 -0.87 3.37 -11.92
CA ARG A 150 -1.14 2.11 -11.21
C ARG A 150 0.14 1.49 -10.65
N CYS A 151 1.23 1.50 -11.42
CA CYS A 151 2.53 1.03 -10.93
C CYS A 151 2.99 1.84 -9.71
N VAL A 152 2.82 3.16 -9.70
CA VAL A 152 3.17 3.98 -8.53
C VAL A 152 2.32 3.64 -7.32
N VAL A 153 1.00 3.48 -7.47
CA VAL A 153 0.12 3.07 -6.36
C VAL A 153 0.52 1.70 -5.83
N ASN A 154 0.83 0.73 -6.71
CA ASN A 154 1.22 -0.63 -6.29
C ASN A 154 2.57 -0.64 -5.55
N LEU A 155 3.51 0.24 -5.91
CA LEU A 155 4.81 0.36 -5.25
C LEU A 155 4.81 1.30 -4.04
N ALA A 156 3.72 2.03 -3.81
CA ALA A 156 3.61 3.05 -2.77
C ALA A 156 3.85 2.50 -1.36
N GLY A 157 3.42 1.27 -1.08
CA GLY A 157 3.68 0.61 0.19
C GLY A 157 5.16 0.40 0.44
N VAL A 158 5.88 -0.16 -0.54
CA VAL A 158 7.34 -0.37 -0.45
C VAL A 158 8.07 0.98 -0.35
N TYR A 159 7.63 1.98 -1.09
CA TYR A 159 8.17 3.34 -1.00
C TYR A 159 8.03 3.91 0.42
N PHE A 160 6.92 3.70 1.09
CA PHE A 160 6.74 4.12 2.49
C PHE A 160 7.59 3.28 3.46
N GLN A 161 7.72 1.98 3.23
CA GLN A 161 8.61 1.14 4.03
C GLN A 161 10.08 1.57 3.93
N SER A 162 10.52 2.14 2.80
CA SER A 162 11.89 2.65 2.68
C SER A 162 12.20 3.78 3.66
N TYR A 163 11.22 4.60 4.06
CA TYR A 163 11.41 5.58 5.13
C TYR A 163 11.62 4.91 6.50
N CYS A 164 10.89 3.81 6.78
CA CYS A 164 11.09 3.05 8.01
C CYS A 164 12.50 2.45 8.06
N LEU A 165 12.97 1.90 6.93
CA LEU A 165 14.31 1.35 6.82
C LEU A 165 15.38 2.44 6.99
N LEU A 166 15.24 3.57 6.31
CA LEU A 166 16.16 4.71 6.48
C LEU A 166 16.20 5.19 7.93
N GLY A 167 15.05 5.24 8.61
CA GLY A 167 14.97 5.58 10.03
C GLY A 167 15.75 4.59 10.92
N LEU A 168 15.65 3.29 10.64
CA LEU A 168 16.44 2.26 11.35
C LEU A 168 17.93 2.40 11.09
N LEU A 169 18.33 2.63 9.84
CA LEU A 169 19.75 2.80 9.49
C LEU A 169 20.34 4.03 10.16
N VAL A 170 19.61 5.15 10.18
CA VAL A 170 20.03 6.34 10.91
C VAL A 170 20.18 6.05 12.41
N ALA A 171 19.22 5.34 13.01
CA ALA A 171 19.28 4.96 14.43
C ALA A 171 20.42 3.97 14.74
N PHE A 172 20.83 3.18 13.75
CA PHE A 172 21.97 2.25 13.90
C PHE A 172 23.33 2.97 13.89
N PHE A 173 23.46 4.08 13.12
CA PHE A 173 24.71 4.83 13.01
C PHE A 173 24.86 5.96 14.04
N LEU A 174 23.80 6.30 14.81
CA LEU A 174 23.81 7.26 15.93
C LEU A 174 24.18 6.59 17.26
#